data_3da30ee500464b5fe4f5f281bc6bd8ec
#
_entry.id   3da30ee500464b5fe4f5f281bc6bd8ec
#
_cell.length_a   1.000
_cell.length_b   1.000
_cell.length_c   1.000
_cell.angle_alpha   90.00
_cell.angle_beta   90.00
_cell.angle_gamma   90.00
#
_symmetry.space_group_name_H-M   'P 1'
#
loop_
_entity.id
_entity.type
_entity.pdbx_description
1 polymer ?
#
loop_
_entity_poly.entity_id
_entity_poly.type
_entity_poly.pdbx_seq_one_letter_code
_entity_poly.pdbx_strand_id
1 'polypeptide(L)'
;LGIDAPESKQAYGVQSAEHLKRNLRDAEYHVQVIYRGRDQYGRIIGKLVADGKDLNLDQVSTGNAWVYRNYLKDLQPGDKNLYLKAEDNARAKRIGLWADPNPQNPRDWRREHPRN
;
A
#
# COMPACT_ATOMS: atom_id res chain seq x y z
N LEU A 1 -1.35 -0.99 -6.80
CA LEU A 1 -0.19 -1.28 -7.64
C LEU A 1 1.09 -1.03 -6.86
N GLY A 2 1.95 -2.04 -6.76
CA GLY A 2 3.27 -1.92 -6.13
C GLY A 2 3.28 -1.85 -4.62
N ILE A 3 2.13 -1.88 -3.95
CA ILE A 3 2.04 -1.83 -2.50
C ILE A 3 1.15 -2.94 -1.96
N ASP A 4 1.30 -3.24 -0.69
CA ASP A 4 0.50 -4.25 0.00
C ASP A 4 0.24 -3.76 1.43
N ALA A 5 -1.03 -3.46 1.73
CA ALA A 5 -1.43 -3.01 3.05
C ALA A 5 -1.72 -4.20 3.96
N PRO A 6 -1.56 -4.04 5.28
CA PRO A 6 -1.96 -5.09 6.21
C PRO A 6 -3.42 -5.49 6.00
N GLU A 7 -3.69 -6.80 6.10
CA GLU A 7 -5.05 -7.32 5.99
C GLU A 7 -5.91 -6.81 7.14
N SER A 8 -7.23 -6.75 6.94
CA SER A 8 -8.15 -6.15 7.92
C SER A 8 -8.06 -6.79 9.31
N LYS A 9 -7.76 -8.09 9.37
CA LYS A 9 -7.62 -8.83 10.63
C LYS A 9 -6.19 -8.89 11.14
N GLN A 10 -5.24 -8.36 10.37
CA GLN A 10 -3.83 -8.28 10.75
C GLN A 10 -3.59 -7.04 11.62
N ALA A 11 -2.53 -7.08 12.42
CA ALA A 11 -2.11 -5.89 13.17
C ALA A 11 -1.92 -4.70 12.21
N TYR A 12 -2.43 -3.55 12.60
CA TYR A 12 -2.45 -2.30 11.83
C TYR A 12 -3.38 -2.32 10.60
N GLY A 13 -4.14 -3.39 10.38
CA GLY A 13 -5.05 -3.49 9.22
C GLY A 13 -6.15 -2.43 9.23
N VAL A 14 -6.79 -2.23 10.37
CA VAL A 14 -7.86 -1.23 10.53
C VAL A 14 -7.32 0.19 10.30
N GLN A 15 -6.17 0.51 10.89
CA GLN A 15 -5.54 1.82 10.76
C GLN A 15 -5.19 2.13 9.30
N SER A 16 -4.64 1.15 8.57
CA SER A 16 -4.29 1.30 7.16
C SER A 16 -5.52 1.59 6.30
N ALA A 17 -6.60 0.84 6.53
CA ALA A 17 -7.86 1.05 5.81
C ALA A 17 -8.46 2.42 6.11
N GLU A 18 -8.44 2.84 7.38
CA GLU A 18 -8.97 4.15 7.78
C GLU A 18 -8.17 5.30 7.16
N HIS A 19 -6.85 5.16 7.05
CA HIS A 19 -6.03 6.18 6.42
C HIS A 19 -6.41 6.37 4.95
N LEU A 20 -6.55 5.27 4.20
CA LEU A 20 -6.95 5.34 2.80
C LEU A 20 -8.36 5.92 2.64
N LYS A 21 -9.30 5.49 3.49
CA LYS A 21 -10.66 6.02 3.47
C LYS A 21 -10.68 7.53 3.71
N ARG A 22 -9.84 8.00 4.62
CA ARG A 22 -9.74 9.44 4.92
C ARG A 22 -9.23 10.21 3.72
N ASN A 23 -8.20 9.69 3.04
CA ASN A 23 -7.68 10.32 1.82
C ASN A 23 -8.73 10.37 0.72
N LEU A 24 -9.50 9.31 0.55
CA LEU A 24 -10.58 9.27 -0.44
C LEU A 24 -11.69 10.26 -0.09
N ARG A 25 -12.04 10.37 1.19
CA ARG A 25 -13.06 11.33 1.66
C ARG A 25 -12.61 12.78 1.45
N ASP A 26 -11.34 13.08 1.77
CA ASP A 26 -10.78 14.41 1.60
C ASP A 26 -10.77 14.84 0.12
N ALA A 27 -10.62 13.88 -0.78
CA ALA A 27 -10.70 14.12 -2.22
C ALA A 27 -12.14 14.09 -2.75
N GLU A 28 -13.14 14.00 -1.85
CA GLU A 28 -14.56 13.88 -2.20
C GLU A 28 -14.83 12.71 -3.15
N TYR A 29 -14.03 11.65 -3.03
CA TYR A 29 -14.06 10.45 -3.86
C TYR A 29 -13.81 10.71 -5.35
N HIS A 30 -13.28 11.89 -5.70
CA HIS A 30 -12.85 12.21 -7.06
C HIS A 30 -11.41 11.71 -7.26
N VAL A 31 -11.27 10.45 -7.67
CA VAL A 31 -9.99 9.77 -7.76
C VAL A 31 -9.78 9.28 -9.18
N GLN A 32 -8.58 9.53 -9.71
CA GLN A 32 -8.16 8.94 -10.98
C GLN A 32 -7.50 7.60 -10.70
N VAL A 33 -7.90 6.57 -11.46
CA VAL A 33 -7.26 5.25 -11.40
C VAL A 33 -6.41 5.07 -12.64
N ILE A 34 -5.11 4.93 -12.45
CA ILE A 34 -4.19 4.63 -13.56
C ILE A 34 -4.14 3.11 -13.68
N TYR A 35 -4.85 2.59 -14.67
CA TYR A 35 -5.02 1.16 -14.90
C TYR A 35 -3.74 0.52 -15.42
N ARG A 36 -3.36 -0.64 -14.86
CA ARG A 36 -2.16 -1.40 -15.26
C ARG A 36 -2.46 -2.85 -15.64
N GLY A 37 -3.72 -3.28 -15.57
CA GLY A 37 -4.10 -4.64 -15.88
C GLY A 37 -4.88 -5.29 -14.76
N ARG A 38 -4.95 -6.61 -14.80
CA ARG A 38 -5.63 -7.42 -13.79
C ARG A 38 -4.68 -8.49 -13.27
N ASP A 39 -4.85 -8.86 -11.98
CA ASP A 39 -4.09 -9.97 -11.42
C ASP A 39 -4.70 -11.32 -11.84
N GLN A 40 -4.11 -12.42 -11.36
CA GLN A 40 -4.55 -13.77 -11.69
C GLN A 40 -5.97 -14.09 -11.19
N TYR A 41 -6.50 -13.27 -10.26
CA TYR A 41 -7.86 -13.42 -9.71
C TYR A 41 -8.84 -12.45 -10.36
N GLY A 42 -8.43 -11.74 -11.40
CA GLY A 42 -9.28 -10.78 -12.11
C GLY A 42 -9.43 -9.42 -11.44
N ARG A 43 -8.69 -9.15 -10.36
CA ARG A 43 -8.76 -7.86 -9.66
C ARG A 43 -7.99 -6.80 -10.45
N ILE A 44 -8.54 -5.59 -10.49
CA ILE A 44 -7.90 -4.47 -11.16
C ILE A 44 -6.63 -4.05 -10.40
N ILE A 45 -5.54 -3.92 -11.16
CA ILE A 45 -4.27 -3.39 -10.65
C ILE A 45 -4.16 -1.94 -11.11
N GLY A 46 -4.05 -1.00 -10.19
CA GLY A 46 -3.99 0.41 -10.55
C GLY A 46 -3.35 1.26 -9.47
N LYS A 47 -3.05 2.50 -9.87
CA LYS A 47 -2.55 3.54 -8.98
C LYS A 47 -3.65 4.57 -8.78
N LEU A 48 -3.92 4.93 -7.51
CA LEU A 48 -4.92 5.93 -7.17
C LEU A 48 -4.26 7.30 -7.06
N VAL A 49 -4.78 8.27 -7.80
CA VAL A 49 -4.28 9.64 -7.78
C VAL A 49 -5.45 10.59 -7.50
N ALA A 50 -5.27 11.50 -6.55
CA ALA A 50 -6.24 12.52 -6.22
C ALA A 50 -5.53 13.87 -6.08
N ASP A 51 -6.00 14.88 -6.82
CA ASP A 51 -5.42 16.22 -6.81
C ASP A 51 -3.90 16.21 -7.05
N GLY A 52 -3.45 15.37 -7.99
CA GLY A 52 -2.03 15.22 -8.31
C GLY A 52 -1.23 14.42 -7.29
N LYS A 53 -1.86 13.90 -6.25
CA LYS A 53 -1.20 13.14 -5.19
C LYS A 53 -1.36 11.64 -5.43
N ASP A 54 -0.23 10.91 -5.41
CA ASP A 54 -0.20 9.45 -5.50
C ASP A 54 -0.61 8.86 -4.14
N LEU A 55 -1.83 8.32 -4.05
CA LEU A 55 -2.35 7.76 -2.79
C LEU A 55 -1.67 6.45 -2.42
N ASN A 56 -1.17 5.69 -3.40
CA ASN A 56 -0.40 4.48 -3.12
C ASN A 56 0.92 4.84 -2.42
N LEU A 57 1.62 5.85 -2.95
CA LEU A 57 2.85 6.35 -2.33
C LEU A 57 2.58 6.89 -0.92
N ASP A 58 1.48 7.59 -0.73
CA ASP A 58 1.09 8.12 0.57
C ASP A 58 0.91 6.99 1.61
N GLN A 59 0.27 5.89 1.23
CA GLN A 59 0.11 4.73 2.11
C GLN A 59 1.46 4.19 2.57
N VAL A 60 2.45 4.15 1.67
CA VAL A 60 3.81 3.68 2.00
C VAL A 60 4.52 4.68 2.90
N SER A 61 4.52 5.96 2.52
CA SER A 61 5.29 7.01 3.22
C SER A 61 4.77 7.27 4.64
N THR A 62 3.49 7.03 4.89
CA THR A 62 2.87 7.21 6.21
C THR A 62 2.90 5.94 7.07
N GLY A 63 3.53 4.87 6.58
CA GLY A 63 3.65 3.62 7.31
C GLY A 63 2.37 2.79 7.34
N ASN A 64 1.53 2.91 6.33
CA ASN A 64 0.26 2.17 6.23
C ASN A 64 0.31 1.02 5.23
N ALA A 65 1.41 0.86 4.50
CA ALA A 65 1.56 -0.22 3.53
C ALA A 65 3.02 -0.58 3.31
N TRP A 66 3.24 -1.80 2.88
CA TRP A 66 4.53 -2.31 2.42
C TRP A 66 4.67 -2.09 0.92
N VAL A 67 5.90 -1.93 0.43
CA VAL A 67 6.16 -2.06 -1.02
C VAL A 67 6.09 -3.54 -1.36
N TYR A 68 5.28 -3.89 -2.37
CA TYR A 68 5.11 -5.30 -2.78
C TYR A 68 6.19 -5.67 -3.79
N ARG A 69 7.26 -6.27 -3.29
CA ARG A 69 8.47 -6.51 -4.08
C ARG A 69 8.28 -7.48 -5.24
N ASN A 70 7.29 -8.37 -5.15
CA ASN A 70 7.01 -9.33 -6.23
C ASN A 70 6.54 -8.65 -7.52
N TYR A 71 6.02 -7.43 -7.43
CA TYR A 71 5.47 -6.70 -8.57
C TYR A 71 6.15 -5.35 -8.81
N LEU A 72 7.39 -5.18 -8.33
CA LEU A 72 8.15 -3.94 -8.57
C LEU A 72 8.32 -3.65 -10.06
N LYS A 73 8.43 -4.68 -10.87
CA LYS A 73 8.56 -4.54 -12.32
C LYS A 73 7.37 -3.86 -12.99
N ASP A 74 6.20 -3.91 -12.34
CA ASP A 74 4.97 -3.31 -12.87
C ASP A 74 4.88 -1.81 -12.60
N LEU A 75 5.77 -1.27 -11.77
CA LEU A 75 5.88 0.15 -11.52
C LEU A 75 6.70 0.84 -12.60
N GLN A 76 6.37 2.11 -12.85
CA GLN A 76 7.24 2.95 -13.68
C GLN A 76 8.59 3.10 -12.99
N PRO A 77 9.71 3.21 -13.73
CA PRO A 77 11.06 3.25 -13.12
C PRO A 77 11.22 4.31 -12.03
N GLY A 78 10.68 5.50 -12.23
CA GLY A 78 10.73 6.56 -11.23
C GLY A 78 9.94 6.24 -9.98
N ASP A 79 8.78 5.60 -10.11
CA ASP A 79 7.93 5.20 -8.99
C ASP A 79 8.58 4.14 -8.13
N LYS A 80 9.28 3.18 -8.74
CA LYS A 80 9.98 2.13 -8.00
C LYS A 80 10.94 2.73 -6.96
N ASN A 81 11.78 3.67 -7.37
CA ASN A 81 12.73 4.30 -6.48
C ASN A 81 12.04 5.14 -5.40
N LEU A 82 10.98 5.88 -5.77
CA LEU A 82 10.22 6.68 -4.83
C LEU A 82 9.56 5.81 -3.76
N TYR A 83 8.97 4.69 -4.15
CA TYR A 83 8.27 3.80 -3.23
C TYR A 83 9.25 3.13 -2.26
N LEU A 84 10.37 2.62 -2.76
CA LEU A 84 11.38 1.98 -1.92
C LEU A 84 11.99 2.97 -0.93
N LYS A 85 12.28 4.18 -1.36
CA LYS A 85 12.81 5.23 -0.49
C LYS A 85 11.80 5.64 0.58
N ALA A 86 10.53 5.76 0.19
CA ALA A 86 9.46 6.12 1.13
C ALA A 86 9.30 5.04 2.21
N GLU A 87 9.38 3.76 1.84
CA GLU A 87 9.32 2.67 2.80
C GLU A 87 10.52 2.70 3.75
N ASP A 88 11.73 2.90 3.21
CA ASP A 88 12.93 2.98 4.04
C ASP A 88 12.84 4.12 5.05
N ASN A 89 12.35 5.28 4.63
CA ASN A 89 12.16 6.42 5.51
C ASN A 89 11.13 6.14 6.61
N ALA A 90 10.01 5.51 6.26
CA ALA A 90 8.97 5.15 7.22
C ALA A 90 9.49 4.14 8.25
N ARG A 91 10.27 3.14 7.80
CA ARG A 91 10.91 2.16 8.69
C ARG A 91 11.88 2.83 9.65
N ALA A 92 12.74 3.71 9.13
CA ALA A 92 13.74 4.39 9.94
C ALA A 92 13.10 5.25 11.02
N LYS A 93 11.98 5.88 10.72
CA LYS A 93 11.24 6.72 11.66
C LYS A 93 10.28 5.93 12.55
N ARG A 94 10.12 4.64 12.31
CA ARG A 94 9.20 3.75 13.05
C ARG A 94 7.78 4.29 13.11
N ILE A 95 7.29 4.80 11.99
CA ILE A 95 5.92 5.34 11.91
C ILE A 95 4.95 4.29 11.41
N GLY A 96 3.70 4.41 11.82
CA GLY A 96 2.62 3.51 11.40
C GLY A 96 2.90 2.08 11.81
N LEU A 97 2.76 1.15 10.86
CA LEU A 97 2.99 -0.28 11.10
C LEU A 97 4.43 -0.58 11.55
N TRP A 98 5.39 0.30 11.20
CA TRP A 98 6.80 0.11 11.54
C TRP A 98 7.13 0.43 13.01
N ALA A 99 6.16 0.93 13.77
CA ALA A 99 6.30 1.07 15.22
C ALA A 99 6.28 -0.28 15.93
N ASP A 100 5.72 -1.32 15.28
CA ASP A 100 5.78 -2.69 15.76
C ASP A 100 7.22 -3.21 15.59
N PRO A 101 7.84 -3.79 16.65
CA PRO A 101 9.20 -4.36 16.53
C PRO A 101 9.30 -5.48 15.51
N ASN A 102 8.21 -6.22 15.27
CA ASN A 102 8.18 -7.36 14.35
C ASN A 102 6.98 -7.28 13.41
N PRO A 103 6.96 -6.30 12.50
CA PRO A 103 5.82 -6.17 11.58
C PRO A 103 5.80 -7.36 10.62
N GLN A 104 4.63 -7.96 10.44
CA GLN A 104 4.46 -9.09 9.54
C GLN A 104 4.04 -8.60 8.15
N ASN A 105 4.76 -9.05 7.11
CA ASN A 105 4.40 -8.77 5.73
C ASN A 105 3.01 -9.36 5.43
N PRO A 106 2.10 -8.61 4.80
CA PRO A 106 0.76 -9.11 4.50
C PRO A 106 0.75 -10.41 3.68
N ARG A 107 1.72 -10.59 2.80
CA ARG A 107 1.87 -11.83 2.04
C ARG A 107 2.07 -13.03 2.96
N ASP A 108 2.95 -12.89 3.97
CA ASP A 108 3.23 -13.96 4.93
C ASP A 108 2.02 -14.20 5.83
N TRP A 109 1.33 -13.12 6.24
CA TRP A 109 0.11 -13.23 7.02
C TRP A 109 -0.97 -14.00 6.27
N ARG A 110 -1.19 -13.70 4.98
CA ARG A 110 -2.17 -14.41 4.14
C ARG A 110 -1.82 -15.88 3.99
N ARG A 111 -0.52 -16.20 3.91
CA ARG A 111 -0.06 -17.60 3.82
C ARG A 111 -0.41 -18.39 5.08
N GLU A 112 -0.33 -17.75 6.25
CA GLU A 112 -0.66 -18.37 7.55
C GLU A 112 -2.16 -18.36 7.83
N HIS A 113 -2.94 -17.53 7.14
CA HIS A 113 -4.39 -17.39 7.32
C HIS A 113 -5.10 -17.54 5.98
N PRO A 114 -5.04 -18.72 5.35
CA PRO A 114 -5.64 -18.90 4.03
C PRO A 114 -7.15 -18.73 4.10
N ARG A 115 -7.71 -18.17 3.02
CA ARG A 115 -9.16 -18.08 2.85
C ARG A 115 -9.70 -19.42 2.39
N ASN A 116 -10.75 -19.88 3.04
CA ASN A 116 -11.44 -21.11 2.65
C ASN A 116 -12.55 -20.83 1.64
#